data_ad52015af278765419268b3e947b471d
#
_entry.id   ad52015af278765419268b3e947b471d
#
_cell.length_a   1.000
_cell.length_b   1.000
_cell.length_c   1.000
_cell.angle_alpha   90.00
_cell.angle_beta   90.00
_cell.angle_gamma   90.00
#
_symmetry.space_group_name_H-M   'P 1'
#
loop_
_entity.id
_entity.type
_entity.pdbx_description
1 polymer ?
#
loop_
_entity_poly.entity_id
_entity_poly.type
_entity_poly.pdbx_seq_one_letter_code
_entity_poly.pdbx_strand_id
1 'polypeptide(L)' 'MSLDLKIKGNWNELKGKLKEKYGELTDDDLVYAEGKEDQLLGRLQKKTGAAKDELTKFLFGKD' A
#
# COMPACT_ATOMS: atom_id res chain seq x y z
N MET A 1 12.70 14.82 -10.35
CA MET A 1 12.19 13.68 -11.08
C MET A 1 11.09 13.00 -10.29
N SER A 2 9.95 12.85 -10.87
CA SER A 2 8.82 12.25 -10.16
C SER A 2 9.01 10.74 -10.03
N LEU A 3 8.70 10.24 -8.85
CA LEU A 3 8.62 8.81 -8.64
C LEU A 3 7.34 8.32 -9.27
N ASP A 4 7.49 7.49 -10.28
CA ASP A 4 6.34 6.95 -10.97
C ASP A 4 5.87 5.70 -10.22
N LEU A 5 5.26 5.91 -9.07
CA LEU A 5 4.77 4.82 -8.24
C LEU A 5 3.41 4.40 -8.74
N LYS A 6 3.37 3.25 -9.37
CA LYS A 6 2.12 2.67 -9.82
C LYS A 6 1.80 1.42 -9.04
N ILE A 7 0.56 1.32 -8.60
CA ILE A 7 0.09 0.13 -7.91
C ILE A 7 0.23 -1.07 -8.84
N LYS A 8 0.84 -2.10 -8.30
CA LYS A 8 1.06 -3.33 -9.05
C LYS A 8 -0.24 -4.11 -9.15
N GLY A 9 -0.76 -4.25 -10.36
CA GLY A 9 -1.95 -5.03 -10.61
C GLY A 9 -3.23 -4.38 -10.13
N ASN A 10 -4.20 -5.21 -9.78
CA ASN A 10 -5.54 -4.77 -9.41
C ASN A 10 -5.58 -4.35 -7.94
N TRP A 11 -6.06 -3.13 -7.68
CA TRP A 11 -6.13 -2.62 -6.31
C TRP A 11 -7.03 -3.47 -5.41
N ASN A 12 -8.14 -3.95 -5.93
CA ASN A 12 -9.06 -4.78 -5.13
C ASN A 12 -8.37 -6.05 -4.66
N GLU A 13 -7.58 -6.64 -5.53
CA GLU A 13 -6.81 -7.83 -5.18
C GLU A 13 -5.75 -7.51 -4.14
N LEU A 14 -5.06 -6.40 -4.32
CA LEU A 14 -4.04 -5.98 -3.37
C LEU A 14 -4.63 -5.67 -1.99
N LYS A 15 -5.82 -5.07 -1.96
CA LYS A 15 -6.51 -4.82 -0.70
C LYS A 15 -6.74 -6.11 0.06
N GLY A 16 -7.20 -7.13 -0.63
CA GLY A 16 -7.43 -8.43 0.00
C GLY A 16 -6.16 -9.01 0.58
N LYS A 17 -5.08 -8.94 -0.18
CA LYS A 17 -3.78 -9.44 0.27
C LYS A 17 -3.25 -8.66 1.45
N LEU A 18 -3.42 -7.35 1.44
CA LEU A 18 -2.98 -6.51 2.55
C LEU A 18 -3.74 -6.83 3.83
N LYS A 19 -5.06 -7.00 3.73
CA LYS A 19 -5.88 -7.34 4.89
C LYS A 19 -5.51 -8.71 5.44
N GLU A 20 -5.16 -9.62 4.57
CA GLU A 20 -4.74 -10.95 4.99
C GLU A 20 -3.37 -10.92 5.68
N LYS A 21 -2.45 -10.13 5.12
CA LYS A 21 -1.10 -10.05 5.68
C LYS A 21 -1.04 -9.21 6.95
N TYR A 22 -1.79 -8.12 6.96
CA TYR A 22 -1.84 -7.19 8.10
C TYR A 22 -3.27 -7.11 8.59
N GLY A 23 -3.62 -7.96 9.54
CA GLY A 23 -5.00 -8.12 9.98
C GLY A 23 -5.64 -6.88 10.58
N GLU A 24 -4.85 -5.90 11.01
CA GLU A 24 -5.38 -4.68 11.59
C GLU A 24 -5.89 -3.68 10.57
N LEU A 25 -5.65 -3.92 9.28
CA LEU A 25 -6.10 -3.01 8.24
C LEU A 25 -7.59 -3.17 7.97
N THR A 26 -8.25 -2.02 7.79
CA THR A 26 -9.68 -1.99 7.46
C THR A 26 -9.85 -1.39 6.07
N ASP A 27 -11.08 -1.45 5.55
CA ASP A 27 -11.38 -0.84 4.26
C ASP A 27 -11.11 0.66 4.26
N ASP A 28 -11.37 1.33 5.40
CA ASP A 28 -11.11 2.76 5.51
C ASP A 28 -9.63 3.07 5.38
N ASP A 29 -8.79 2.18 5.88
CA ASP A 29 -7.34 2.36 5.78
C ASP A 29 -6.83 2.14 4.36
N LEU A 30 -7.60 1.45 3.55
CA LEU A 30 -7.18 1.03 2.22
C LEU A 30 -7.88 1.80 1.11
N VAL A 31 -8.35 3.01 1.42
CA VAL A 31 -8.87 3.90 0.39
C VAL A 31 -7.69 4.43 -0.43
N TYR A 32 -7.74 4.15 -1.72
CA TYR A 32 -6.68 4.56 -2.61
C TYR A 32 -7.23 5.51 -3.67
N ALA A 33 -6.54 6.62 -3.86
CA ALA A 33 -6.84 7.55 -4.95
C ALA A 33 -5.58 7.70 -5.79
N GLU A 34 -5.77 7.74 -7.09
CA GLU A 34 -4.66 7.91 -8.01
C GLU A 34 -3.90 9.20 -7.69
N GLY A 35 -2.59 9.10 -7.67
CA GLY A 35 -1.74 10.23 -7.32
C GLY A 35 -1.51 10.42 -5.83
N LYS A 36 -2.09 9.55 -5.00
CA LYS A 36 -1.95 9.66 -3.55
C LYS A 36 -1.26 8.46 -2.93
N GLU A 37 -0.34 7.89 -3.69
CA GLU A 37 0.39 6.71 -3.25
C GLU A 37 1.21 6.96 -1.99
N ASP A 38 1.81 8.14 -1.88
CA ASP A 38 2.59 8.47 -0.71
C ASP A 38 1.74 8.52 0.55
N GLN A 39 0.53 9.03 0.44
CA GLN A 39 -0.38 9.09 1.58
C GLN A 39 -0.80 7.70 2.01
N LEU A 40 -1.11 6.86 1.04
CA LEU A 40 -1.46 5.47 1.32
C LEU A 40 -0.32 4.76 2.02
N LEU A 41 0.89 4.93 1.50
CA LEU A 41 2.06 4.29 2.06
C LEU A 41 2.31 4.73 3.50
N GLY A 42 2.21 6.02 3.76
CA GLY A 42 2.39 6.55 5.10
C GLY A 42 1.36 6.01 6.08
N ARG A 43 0.12 5.92 5.64
CA ARG A 43 -0.94 5.37 6.48
C ARG A 43 -0.68 3.91 6.81
N LEU A 44 -0.26 3.12 5.82
CA LEU A 44 0.03 1.72 6.04
C LEU A 44 1.20 1.52 6.99
N GLN A 45 2.23 2.34 6.86
CA GLN A 45 3.36 2.29 7.80
C GLN A 45 2.89 2.53 9.24
N LYS A 46 2.03 3.51 9.40
CA LYS A 46 1.54 3.88 10.72
C LYS A 46 0.69 2.79 11.33
N LYS A 47 -0.15 2.16 10.52
CA LYS A 47 -1.07 1.14 11.01
C LYS A 47 -0.41 -0.20 11.24
N THR A 48 0.50 -0.59 10.37
CA THR A 48 1.09 -1.92 10.42
C THR A 48 2.42 -1.97 11.12
N GLY A 49 3.13 -0.84 11.21
CA GLY A 49 4.49 -0.82 11.71
C GLY A 49 5.50 -1.41 10.75
N ALA A 50 5.07 -1.79 9.56
CA ALA A 50 5.97 -2.36 8.57
C ALA A 50 6.90 -1.31 8.00
N ALA A 51 8.06 -1.74 7.54
CA ALA A 51 9.02 -0.83 6.93
C ALA A 51 8.51 -0.34 5.58
N LYS A 52 8.88 0.89 5.23
CA LYS A 52 8.49 1.46 3.95
C LYS A 52 8.93 0.59 2.79
N ASP A 53 10.14 0.05 2.86
CA ASP A 53 10.67 -0.79 1.79
C ASP A 53 9.82 -2.05 1.59
N GLU A 54 9.39 -2.65 2.68
CA GLU A 54 8.54 -3.83 2.61
C GLU A 54 7.22 -3.52 1.93
N LEU A 55 6.59 -2.43 2.33
CA LEU A 55 5.32 -2.02 1.76
C LEU A 55 5.47 -1.63 0.29
N THR A 56 6.56 -0.95 -0.03
CA THR A 56 6.83 -0.55 -1.41
C THR A 56 6.95 -1.76 -2.32
N LYS A 57 7.66 -2.77 -1.89
CA LYS A 57 7.79 -4.01 -2.66
C LYS A 57 6.43 -4.67 -2.85
N PHE A 58 5.64 -4.70 -1.81
CA PHE A 58 4.34 -5.35 -1.86
C PHE A 58 3.39 -4.64 -2.81
N LEU A 59 3.34 -3.32 -2.72
CA LEU A 59 2.37 -2.54 -3.48
C LEU A 59 2.81 -2.27 -4.92
N PHE A 60 4.08 -1.97 -5.10
CA PHE A 60 4.57 -1.50 -6.40
C PHE A 60 5.49 -2.50 -7.09
N GLY A 61 5.83 -3.58 -6.41
CA GLY A 61 6.68 -4.60 -7.00
C GLY A 61 8.11 -4.17 -7.25
N LYS A 62 8.58 -3.15 -6.56
CA LYS A 62 9.96 -2.67 -6.70
C LYS A 62 10.87 -3.31 -5.68
N ASP A 63 12.05 -3.63 -6.11
CA ASP A 63 13.07 -4.20 -5.23
C ASP A 63 13.81 -3.12 -4.47
#